data_b419f7a6a968a90af71988fce33db207
#
_entry.id   b419f7a6a968a90af71988fce33db207
#
_cell.length_a   1.000
_cell.length_b   1.000
_cell.length_c   1.000
_cell.angle_alpha   90.00
_cell.angle_beta   90.00
_cell.angle_gamma   90.00
#
_symmetry.space_group_name_H-M   'P 1'
#
loop_
_entity.id
_entity.type
_entity.pdbx_description
1 polymer ?
#
loop_
_entity_poly.entity_id
_entity_poly.type
_entity_poly.pdbx_seq_one_letter_code
_entity_poly.pdbx_strand_id
1 'polypeptide(L)'
;MELMARYEDNHFDLAIVDPPYGINISKTGNVGGGKLAKVKDYGKKEWDSEIPTAEYFKELQRVSKNQIIFGGNYMIEHLQNTPCFIVWDKNNTGNFADAELAWTSFNTATRIFKSTWNGMLQHDMKNKEVRIHPTQKPVKLYEWLLINYAKEGDKILDT
;
A
#
# COMPACT_ATOMS: atom_id res chain seq x y z
N MET A 1 -0.92 14.41 -8.66
CA MET A 1 -0.51 14.99 -9.97
C MET A 1 0.24 16.31 -9.79
N GLU A 2 -0.34 17.36 -9.22
CA GLU A 2 0.33 18.66 -9.05
C GLU A 2 1.65 18.59 -8.27
N LEU A 3 1.74 17.73 -7.27
CA LEU A 3 2.97 17.54 -6.51
C LEU A 3 4.08 16.98 -7.40
N MET A 4 3.82 15.90 -8.12
CA MET A 4 4.83 15.24 -8.97
C MET A 4 5.30 16.11 -10.12
N ALA A 5 4.43 16.95 -10.69
CA ALA A 5 4.77 17.89 -11.76
C ALA A 5 5.85 18.93 -11.37
N ARG A 6 6.14 19.10 -10.09
CA ARG A 6 7.16 20.04 -9.57
C ARG A 6 8.58 19.46 -9.58
N TYR A 7 8.72 18.15 -9.82
CA TYR A 7 9.99 17.46 -9.74
C TYR A 7 10.51 17.04 -11.12
N GLU A 8 11.82 17.02 -11.23
CA GLU A 8 12.53 16.54 -12.41
C GLU A 8 12.38 15.02 -12.55
N ASP A 9 12.71 14.51 -13.75
CA ASP A 9 12.76 13.07 -14.00
C ASP A 9 13.74 12.39 -13.05
N ASN A 10 13.33 11.25 -12.49
CA ASN A 10 14.15 10.45 -11.57
C ASN A 10 14.61 11.19 -10.30
N HIS A 11 13.87 12.21 -9.86
CA HIS A 11 14.21 12.98 -8.66
C HIS A 11 14.22 12.11 -7.40
N PHE A 12 13.28 11.16 -7.29
CA PHE A 12 13.19 10.24 -6.18
C PHE A 12 13.88 8.91 -6.52
N ASP A 13 14.55 8.32 -5.54
CA ASP A 13 15.22 7.03 -5.70
C ASP A 13 14.21 5.87 -5.64
N LEU A 14 13.17 6.03 -4.82
CA LEU A 14 12.10 5.06 -4.66
C LEU A 14 10.77 5.76 -4.38
N ALA A 15 9.69 5.32 -5.05
CA ALA A 15 8.32 5.63 -4.68
C ALA A 15 7.70 4.42 -3.98
N ILE A 16 7.06 4.62 -2.82
CA ILE A 16 6.26 3.62 -2.12
C ILE A 16 4.87 4.22 -1.96
N VAL A 17 3.91 3.76 -2.75
CA VAL A 17 2.60 4.39 -2.84
C VAL A 17 1.45 3.40 -2.60
N ASP A 18 0.36 3.89 -2.01
CA ASP A 18 -0.86 3.14 -1.71
C ASP A 18 -2.09 3.87 -2.30
N PRO A 19 -2.20 3.93 -3.63
CA PRO A 19 -3.29 4.63 -4.29
C PRO A 19 -4.65 3.94 -4.05
N PRO A 20 -5.77 4.64 -4.25
CA PRO A 20 -7.10 4.04 -4.20
C PRO A 20 -7.24 2.84 -5.14
N TYR A 21 -7.90 1.77 -4.68
CA TYR A 21 -8.05 0.52 -5.46
C TYR A 21 -9.33 0.50 -6.30
N GLY A 22 -10.22 1.48 -6.14
CA GLY A 22 -11.50 1.51 -6.84
C GLY A 22 -12.53 0.48 -6.35
N ILE A 23 -12.31 -0.11 -5.16
CA ILE A 23 -13.17 -1.17 -4.62
C ILE A 23 -14.27 -0.66 -3.69
N ASN A 24 -14.37 0.66 -3.56
CA ASN A 24 -15.39 1.35 -2.74
C ASN A 24 -15.39 0.96 -1.24
N ILE A 25 -14.25 0.58 -0.68
CA ILE A 25 -14.14 0.20 0.72
C ILE A 25 -14.51 1.35 1.67
N SER A 26 -14.36 2.59 1.21
CA SER A 26 -14.69 3.80 1.96
C SER A 26 -16.20 4.07 2.09
N LYS A 27 -17.05 3.46 1.25
CA LYS A 27 -18.50 3.72 1.26
C LYS A 27 -19.21 3.25 2.52
N THR A 28 -18.71 2.19 3.16
CA THR A 28 -19.32 1.67 4.40
C THR A 28 -18.92 2.45 5.63
N GLY A 29 -17.78 3.17 5.60
CA GLY A 29 -17.22 3.92 6.71
C GLY A 29 -16.82 3.07 7.92
N ASN A 30 -17.16 1.79 7.92
CA ASN A 30 -17.00 0.90 9.06
C ASN A 30 -15.96 -0.18 8.78
N VAL A 31 -14.97 -0.31 9.67
CA VAL A 31 -14.00 -1.39 9.65
C VAL A 31 -14.06 -2.13 10.98
N GLY A 32 -14.18 -3.45 10.92
CA GLY A 32 -14.34 -4.32 12.08
C GLY A 32 -15.79 -4.80 12.26
N GLY A 33 -16.16 -5.33 13.43
CA GLY A 33 -17.53 -5.78 13.69
C GLY A 33 -17.64 -7.27 14.01
N GLY A 34 -16.56 -7.89 14.47
CA GLY A 34 -16.60 -9.23 15.07
C GLY A 34 -17.04 -9.19 16.53
N LYS A 35 -17.28 -10.38 17.13
CA LYS A 35 -17.65 -10.53 18.55
C LYS A 35 -16.63 -9.90 19.52
N LEU A 36 -15.41 -9.65 19.08
CA LEU A 36 -14.26 -9.20 19.89
C LEU A 36 -13.87 -7.73 19.69
N ALA A 37 -14.46 -7.03 18.72
CA ALA A 37 -14.09 -5.66 18.39
C ALA A 37 -15.31 -4.77 18.22
N LYS A 38 -15.31 -3.61 18.88
CA LYS A 38 -16.25 -2.54 18.55
C LYS A 38 -15.95 -2.04 17.14
N VAL A 39 -17.02 -1.82 16.37
CA VAL A 39 -16.95 -1.15 15.07
C VAL A 39 -16.33 0.24 15.27
N LYS A 40 -15.29 0.56 14.52
CA LYS A 40 -14.76 1.93 14.47
C LYS A 40 -15.31 2.60 13.21
N ASP A 41 -16.05 3.69 13.41
CA ASP A 41 -16.57 4.52 12.33
C ASP A 41 -15.51 5.55 11.92
N TYR A 42 -15.12 5.53 10.66
CA TYR A 42 -14.18 6.49 10.05
C TYR A 42 -14.90 7.52 9.17
N GLY A 43 -16.25 7.51 9.17
CA GLY A 43 -17.08 8.33 8.30
C GLY A 43 -17.14 7.79 6.86
N LYS A 44 -18.23 8.11 6.17
CA LYS A 44 -18.39 7.77 4.75
C LYS A 44 -17.54 8.73 3.91
N LYS A 45 -16.72 8.18 3.02
CA LYS A 45 -15.86 8.92 2.10
C LYS A 45 -15.90 8.25 0.71
N GLU A 46 -15.61 9.01 -0.34
CA GLU A 46 -15.63 8.52 -1.72
C GLU A 46 -14.22 8.43 -2.34
N TRP A 47 -13.16 8.51 -1.52
CA TRP A 47 -11.78 8.51 -2.01
C TRP A 47 -11.36 7.21 -2.72
N ASP A 48 -12.08 6.11 -2.53
CA ASP A 48 -11.77 4.79 -3.12
C ASP A 48 -12.84 4.37 -4.15
N SER A 49 -13.41 5.34 -4.88
CA SER A 49 -14.41 5.06 -5.91
C SER A 49 -13.81 4.66 -7.25
N GLU A 50 -12.59 5.11 -7.54
CA GLU A 50 -11.90 4.89 -8.81
C GLU A 50 -10.40 4.69 -8.57
N ILE A 51 -9.75 3.94 -9.46
CA ILE A 51 -8.28 3.87 -9.50
C ILE A 51 -7.70 5.16 -10.11
N PRO A 52 -6.43 5.50 -9.84
CA PRO A 52 -5.78 6.62 -10.49
C PRO A 52 -5.73 6.46 -12.02
N THR A 53 -5.68 7.58 -12.72
CA THR A 53 -5.61 7.58 -14.18
C THR A 53 -4.22 7.14 -14.71
N ALA A 54 -4.14 6.80 -15.98
CA ALA A 54 -2.87 6.44 -16.63
C ALA A 54 -1.78 7.53 -16.48
N GLU A 55 -2.19 8.79 -16.44
CA GLU A 55 -1.28 9.93 -16.26
C GLU A 55 -0.60 9.89 -14.89
N TYR A 56 -1.31 9.46 -13.84
CA TYR A 56 -0.69 9.30 -12.51
C TYR A 56 0.48 8.31 -12.56
N PHE A 57 0.29 7.16 -13.19
CA PHE A 57 1.33 6.13 -13.27
C PHE A 57 2.51 6.57 -14.15
N LYS A 58 2.25 7.31 -15.24
CA LYS A 58 3.30 7.90 -16.07
C LYS A 58 4.14 8.91 -15.27
N GLU A 59 3.49 9.80 -14.54
CA GLU A 59 4.20 10.77 -13.71
C GLU A 59 4.96 10.10 -12.55
N LEU A 60 4.37 9.11 -11.89
CA LEU A 60 5.04 8.34 -10.84
C LEU A 60 6.33 7.69 -11.36
N GLN A 61 6.27 7.06 -12.55
CA GLN A 61 7.42 6.45 -13.20
C GLN A 61 8.43 7.48 -13.71
N ARG A 62 7.99 8.67 -14.12
CA ARG A 62 8.87 9.75 -14.56
C ARG A 62 9.70 10.30 -13.41
N VAL A 63 9.08 10.58 -12.26
CA VAL A 63 9.75 11.26 -11.14
C VAL A 63 10.53 10.32 -10.22
N SER A 64 10.36 9.00 -10.33
CA SER A 64 11.02 8.04 -9.46
C SER A 64 11.74 6.95 -10.25
N LYS A 65 12.95 6.58 -9.77
CA LYS A 65 13.79 5.53 -10.39
C LYS A 65 13.19 4.14 -10.23
N ASN A 66 12.62 3.87 -9.05
CA ASN A 66 11.98 2.60 -8.72
C ASN A 66 10.64 2.84 -8.04
N GLN A 67 9.71 1.88 -8.15
CA GLN A 67 8.37 2.00 -7.61
C GLN A 67 7.96 0.71 -6.87
N ILE A 68 7.23 0.88 -5.78
CA ILE A 68 6.45 -0.14 -5.07
C ILE A 68 5.03 0.39 -4.97
N ILE A 69 4.07 -0.28 -5.61
CA ILE A 69 2.69 0.19 -5.75
C ILE A 69 1.76 -0.85 -5.12
N PHE A 70 1.20 -0.54 -3.94
CA PHE A 70 0.21 -1.39 -3.30
C PHE A 70 -1.07 -1.48 -4.14
N GLY A 71 -1.74 -2.63 -4.07
CA GLY A 71 -2.93 -2.86 -4.89
C GLY A 71 -2.65 -2.98 -6.38
N GLY A 72 -1.40 -3.24 -6.79
CA GLY A 72 -1.02 -3.34 -8.20
C GLY A 72 -1.85 -4.33 -9.02
N ASN A 73 -2.44 -5.34 -8.36
CA ASN A 73 -3.37 -6.28 -8.99
C ASN A 73 -4.69 -5.65 -9.46
N TYR A 74 -5.07 -4.48 -8.95
CA TYR A 74 -6.25 -3.71 -9.40
C TYR A 74 -5.91 -2.74 -10.55
N MET A 75 -4.62 -2.57 -10.86
CA MET A 75 -4.10 -1.50 -11.75
C MET A 75 -3.20 -2.05 -12.86
N ILE A 76 -3.29 -3.36 -13.14
CA ILE A 76 -2.39 -4.07 -14.08
C ILE A 76 -2.37 -3.42 -15.47
N GLU A 77 -3.47 -2.84 -15.92
CA GLU A 77 -3.56 -2.16 -17.22
C GLU A 77 -2.61 -0.94 -17.36
N HIS A 78 -2.17 -0.39 -16.23
CA HIS A 78 -1.26 0.76 -16.19
C HIS A 78 0.18 0.37 -15.83
N LEU A 79 0.43 -0.90 -15.52
CA LEU A 79 1.70 -1.41 -15.02
C LEU A 79 2.35 -2.37 -16.01
N GLN A 80 3.67 -2.35 -16.06
CA GLN A 80 4.42 -3.28 -16.90
C GLN A 80 4.57 -4.64 -16.21
N ASN A 81 4.91 -5.67 -17.01
CA ASN A 81 5.27 -6.97 -16.48
C ASN A 81 6.45 -6.87 -15.52
N THR A 82 6.37 -7.55 -14.40
CA THR A 82 7.42 -7.59 -13.39
C THR A 82 7.62 -9.00 -12.85
N PRO A 83 8.87 -9.43 -12.60
CA PRO A 83 9.14 -10.67 -11.87
C PRO A 83 9.00 -10.51 -10.36
N CYS A 84 8.94 -9.28 -9.86
CA CYS A 84 9.00 -8.95 -8.43
C CYS A 84 7.69 -8.36 -7.93
N PHE A 85 6.86 -9.20 -7.35
CA PHE A 85 5.78 -8.74 -6.47
C PHE A 85 6.22 -8.82 -5.00
N ILE A 86 5.66 -7.95 -4.17
CA ILE A 86 5.68 -8.09 -2.72
C ILE A 86 4.31 -8.58 -2.29
N VAL A 87 4.29 -9.71 -1.60
CA VAL A 87 3.08 -10.30 -1.03
C VAL A 87 3.10 -10.02 0.47
N TRP A 88 2.20 -9.18 0.94
CA TRP A 88 2.00 -9.04 2.38
C TRP A 88 0.97 -10.08 2.85
N ASP A 89 1.47 -11.18 3.40
CA ASP A 89 0.68 -12.19 4.08
C ASP A 89 0.24 -11.66 5.45
N LYS A 90 -1.07 -11.42 5.59
CA LYS A 90 -1.69 -10.88 6.81
C LYS A 90 -1.90 -11.91 7.89
N ASN A 91 -1.56 -13.19 7.61
CA ASN A 91 -1.84 -14.31 8.50
C ASN A 91 -3.31 -14.29 8.96
N ASN A 92 -4.22 -14.09 8.01
CA ASN A 92 -5.65 -13.94 8.24
C ASN A 92 -6.36 -15.27 8.02
N THR A 93 -7.35 -15.58 8.87
CA THR A 93 -8.19 -16.76 8.76
C THR A 93 -9.68 -16.41 8.62
N GLY A 94 -10.01 -15.14 8.42
CA GLY A 94 -11.38 -14.62 8.37
C GLY A 94 -11.88 -14.33 6.95
N ASN A 95 -12.91 -13.52 6.85
CA ASN A 95 -13.56 -13.14 5.58
C ASN A 95 -12.84 -12.00 4.84
N PHE A 96 -11.70 -11.50 5.35
CA PHE A 96 -10.89 -10.49 4.70
C PHE A 96 -9.83 -11.14 3.82
N ALA A 97 -9.24 -10.37 2.91
CA ALA A 97 -8.16 -10.85 2.05
C ALA A 97 -6.99 -11.41 2.88
N ASP A 98 -6.51 -12.59 2.52
CA ASP A 98 -5.40 -13.27 3.18
C ASP A 98 -4.09 -12.50 3.00
N ALA A 99 -3.94 -11.84 1.85
CA ALA A 99 -2.76 -11.07 1.50
C ALA A 99 -3.11 -9.80 0.74
N GLU A 100 -2.19 -8.85 0.74
CA GLU A 100 -2.16 -7.73 -0.21
C GLU A 100 -0.94 -7.86 -1.12
N LEU A 101 -1.11 -7.42 -2.37
CA LEU A 101 -0.05 -7.43 -3.36
C LEU A 101 0.47 -6.02 -3.60
N ALA A 102 1.79 -5.86 -3.64
CA ALA A 102 2.40 -4.67 -4.20
C ALA A 102 3.19 -5.05 -5.46
N TRP A 103 2.86 -4.37 -6.55
CA TRP A 103 3.65 -4.41 -7.77
C TRP A 103 4.97 -3.64 -7.55
N THR A 104 6.05 -4.11 -8.16
CA THR A 104 7.32 -3.37 -8.11
C THR A 104 7.96 -3.27 -9.47
N SER A 105 8.77 -2.22 -9.69
CA SER A 105 9.61 -2.08 -10.88
C SER A 105 10.94 -2.86 -10.78
N PHE A 106 11.21 -3.51 -9.66
CA PHE A 106 12.47 -4.21 -9.45
C PHE A 106 12.56 -5.51 -10.25
N ASN A 107 13.72 -5.77 -10.83
CA ASN A 107 14.01 -7.01 -11.56
C ASN A 107 14.62 -8.08 -10.61
N THR A 108 13.86 -8.45 -9.58
CA THR A 108 14.25 -9.47 -8.59
C THR A 108 13.11 -10.46 -8.38
N ALA A 109 13.34 -11.52 -7.60
CA ALA A 109 12.27 -12.49 -7.30
C ALA A 109 11.21 -11.89 -6.37
N THR A 110 9.95 -12.36 -6.53
CA THR A 110 8.84 -12.09 -5.61
C THR A 110 9.23 -12.41 -4.16
N ARG A 111 8.81 -11.54 -3.22
CA ARG A 111 9.07 -11.67 -1.79
C ARG A 111 7.80 -11.67 -0.98
N ILE A 112 7.82 -12.35 0.16
CA ILE A 112 6.71 -12.40 1.11
C ILE A 112 7.13 -11.68 2.38
N PHE A 113 6.33 -10.70 2.78
CA PHE A 113 6.36 -10.12 4.13
C PHE A 113 5.20 -10.69 4.93
N LYS A 114 5.49 -11.35 6.05
CA LYS A 114 4.47 -11.98 6.88
C LYS A 114 4.28 -11.22 8.18
N SER A 115 3.08 -10.67 8.37
CA SER A 115 2.76 -9.91 9.58
C SER A 115 1.26 -9.83 9.80
N THR A 116 0.79 -10.30 10.95
CA THR A 116 -0.63 -10.26 11.32
C THR A 116 -1.13 -8.83 11.41
N TRP A 117 -2.16 -8.51 10.63
CA TRP A 117 -2.82 -7.21 10.63
C TRP A 117 -4.29 -7.36 10.24
N ASN A 118 -5.11 -7.80 11.18
CA ASN A 118 -6.50 -8.10 10.93
C ASN A 118 -7.39 -7.49 12.03
N GLY A 119 -8.14 -6.46 11.69
CA GLY A 119 -9.03 -5.81 12.65
C GLY A 119 -8.31 -5.40 13.93
N MET A 120 -8.60 -6.09 15.04
CA MET A 120 -7.95 -5.88 16.33
C MET A 120 -6.61 -6.61 16.47
N LEU A 121 -6.35 -7.62 15.65
CA LEU A 121 -5.15 -8.43 15.75
C LEU A 121 -4.01 -7.75 15.00
N GLN A 122 -2.92 -7.53 15.70
CA GLN A 122 -1.66 -7.05 15.16
C GLN A 122 -0.56 -8.02 15.56
N HIS A 123 0.56 -8.00 14.84
CA HIS A 123 1.66 -8.91 15.12
C HIS A 123 2.23 -8.71 16.56
N ASP A 124 2.18 -7.50 17.09
CA ASP A 124 2.51 -7.18 18.49
C ASP A 124 1.27 -6.70 19.23
N MET A 125 0.68 -7.60 19.99
CA MET A 125 -0.52 -7.32 20.78
C MET A 125 -0.25 -6.53 22.06
N LYS A 126 1.01 -6.45 22.50
CA LYS A 126 1.41 -5.69 23.68
C LYS A 126 1.63 -4.21 23.33
N ASN A 127 2.22 -3.95 22.15
CA ASN A 127 2.53 -2.61 21.66
C ASN A 127 1.74 -2.32 20.37
N LYS A 128 0.42 -2.27 20.47
CA LYS A 128 -0.44 -2.05 19.31
C LYS A 128 -0.27 -0.66 18.72
N GLU A 129 -0.14 -0.61 17.40
CA GLU A 129 -0.27 0.65 16.67
C GLU A 129 -1.70 1.18 16.76
N VAL A 130 -1.85 2.48 17.00
CA VAL A 130 -3.14 3.15 16.97
C VAL A 130 -3.52 3.40 15.51
N ARG A 131 -4.59 2.76 15.06
CA ARG A 131 -5.10 2.98 13.71
C ARG A 131 -5.84 4.32 13.62
N ILE A 132 -5.42 5.16 12.72
CA ILE A 132 -6.04 6.46 12.41
C ILE A 132 -6.79 6.45 11.08
N HIS A 133 -6.52 5.46 10.21
CA HIS A 133 -7.16 5.29 8.91
C HIS A 133 -7.65 3.83 8.71
N PRO A 134 -8.79 3.60 8.03
CA PRO A 134 -9.36 2.26 7.86
C PRO A 134 -8.43 1.29 7.11
N THR A 135 -7.70 1.78 6.13
CA THR A 135 -6.76 1.00 5.30
C THR A 135 -5.30 1.19 5.70
N GLN A 136 -5.03 1.78 6.87
CA GLN A 136 -3.67 1.99 7.37
C GLN A 136 -2.88 0.69 7.38
N LYS A 137 -1.72 0.73 6.75
CA LYS A 137 -0.73 -0.35 6.77
C LYS A 137 0.17 -0.25 8.01
N PRO A 138 0.72 -1.37 8.52
CA PRO A 138 1.59 -1.34 9.69
C PRO A 138 2.93 -0.66 9.38
N VAL A 139 3.45 0.10 10.35
CA VAL A 139 4.78 0.74 10.26
C VAL A 139 5.86 -0.29 9.95
N LYS A 140 5.78 -1.48 10.54
CA LYS A 140 6.72 -2.57 10.31
C LYS A 140 6.81 -3.02 8.85
N LEU A 141 5.74 -2.89 8.07
CA LEU A 141 5.78 -3.19 6.64
C LEU A 141 6.65 -2.15 5.91
N TYR A 142 6.47 -0.87 6.21
CA TYR A 142 7.29 0.19 5.61
C TYR A 142 8.76 0.11 6.04
N GLU A 143 9.05 -0.18 7.30
CA GLU A 143 10.41 -0.45 7.76
C GLU A 143 11.06 -1.59 6.96
N TRP A 144 10.33 -2.69 6.78
CA TRP A 144 10.82 -3.84 5.99
C TRP A 144 11.07 -3.45 4.53
N LEU A 145 10.18 -2.66 3.92
CA LEU A 145 10.35 -2.17 2.55
C LEU A 145 11.60 -1.31 2.42
N LEU A 146 11.79 -0.36 3.33
CA LEU A 146 12.96 0.54 3.31
C LEU A 146 14.26 -0.25 3.51
N ILE A 147 14.32 -1.20 4.43
CA ILE A 147 15.51 -2.02 4.67
C ILE A 147 15.89 -2.85 3.43
N ASN A 148 14.90 -3.36 2.67
CA ASN A 148 15.17 -4.27 1.56
C ASN A 148 15.29 -3.58 0.20
N TYR A 149 14.71 -2.38 0.02
CA TYR A 149 14.56 -1.73 -1.29
C TYR A 149 15.09 -0.30 -1.35
N ALA A 150 15.50 0.29 -0.24
CA ALA A 150 16.11 1.60 -0.17
C ALA A 150 17.52 1.55 0.43
N LYS A 151 18.25 2.63 0.29
CA LYS A 151 19.57 2.86 0.89
C LYS A 151 19.52 4.11 1.75
N GLU A 152 20.45 4.22 2.69
CA GLU A 152 20.62 5.46 3.46
C GLU A 152 20.87 6.65 2.53
N GLY A 153 20.11 7.71 2.71
CA GLY A 153 20.16 8.91 1.88
C GLY A 153 19.25 8.93 0.67
N ASP A 154 18.56 7.81 0.35
CA ASP A 154 17.59 7.77 -0.75
C ASP A 154 16.42 8.71 -0.48
N LYS A 155 15.97 9.42 -1.52
CA LYS A 155 14.77 10.24 -1.50
C LYS A 155 13.57 9.36 -1.79
N ILE A 156 12.64 9.29 -0.83
CA ILE A 156 11.43 8.46 -0.93
C ILE A 156 10.22 9.34 -1.26
N LEU A 157 9.42 8.92 -2.23
CA LEU A 157 8.14 9.54 -2.56
C LEU A 157 6.99 8.68 -2.01
N ASP A 158 6.05 9.33 -1.32
CA ASP A 158 4.72 8.81 -0.97
C ASP A 158 3.65 9.81 -1.46
N THR A 159 2.55 9.33 -2.13
CA THR A 159 1.50 10.18 -2.75
C THR A 159 0.10 9.66 -2.46
#